data_c8b9d104a5c4b68ae0f2ddbb42da1585
#
_entry.id   c8b9d104a5c4b68ae0f2ddbb42da1585
#
_cell.length_a   1.000
_cell.length_b   1.000
_cell.length_c   1.000
_cell.angle_alpha   90.00
_cell.angle_beta   90.00
_cell.angle_gamma   90.00
#
_symmetry.space_group_name_H-M   'P 1'
#
loop_
_entity.id
_entity.type
_entity.pdbx_description
1 polymer ?
#
loop_
_entity_poly.entity_id
_entity_poly.type
_entity_poly.pdbx_seq_one_letter_code
_entity_poly.pdbx_strand_id
1 'polypeptide(L)'
;MSRTVRPTAASPEHHSTSTLGERRPRPDLSRSISRVGLGCVLVAGLIAFLAVAAPASAAGAPSAPATPSGLPATIEDLADYVPQTSCDSEPKPGVLRLGRLLSSTYAGTGYVVTQPCGLDTIPDEHADGRALDWQVSARVATQKAQADVMLNWLFATDSAGRPFANARRLGVMYIIWNNRIWGSYNALAGWRAYSTCAAHPEASSDTVCHRDRLHISLSWAGAMAHASFWSKTVAGPDFGPCRPSDLNWAPVYTGRNASGCPSYPEVIAPSGASALATALVRYSGATEQPGDSGPVVSTLQKALGVVADGDFGPFTSDALAAYQRKHALTQSGVPDAATWRALIADLVTPVAAVPTPAKPGVNPLTRYKNTVLQYNSRGAAVMALQKRLKTTVSGWFGPVTRAAVVAYQRSVKLPATGIVNATTWKALGA
;
A
#
# COMPACT_ATOMS: atom_id res chain seq x y z
N MET A 1 -44.67 -26.79 1.68
CA MET A 1 -44.06 -27.94 2.34
C MET A 1 -42.74 -28.23 1.70
N SER A 2 -41.75 -28.48 2.48
CA SER A 2 -40.32 -28.80 2.22
C SER A 2 -39.36 -27.61 2.11
N ARG A 3 -38.79 -27.27 3.25
CA ARG A 3 -37.61 -26.42 3.44
C ARG A 3 -36.37 -27.32 3.18
N THR A 4 -35.51 -26.92 2.27
CA THR A 4 -34.15 -27.47 2.17
C THR A 4 -33.17 -26.46 2.78
N VAL A 5 -32.58 -26.89 3.90
CA VAL A 5 -31.50 -26.20 4.63
C VAL A 5 -30.18 -26.51 3.90
N ARG A 6 -29.40 -25.51 3.57
CA ARG A 6 -28.02 -25.67 3.11
C ARG A 6 -27.10 -25.75 4.34
N PRO A 7 -26.12 -26.65 4.38
CA PRO A 7 -25.13 -26.69 5.44
C PRO A 7 -24.01 -25.64 5.21
N THR A 8 -23.65 -24.97 6.30
CA THR A 8 -22.46 -24.14 6.45
C THR A 8 -21.20 -25.02 6.39
N ALA A 9 -20.25 -24.66 5.53
CA ALA A 9 -18.94 -25.30 5.49
C ALA A 9 -18.08 -24.78 6.67
N ALA A 10 -17.67 -25.70 7.52
CA ALA A 10 -16.69 -25.48 8.58
C ALA A 10 -15.27 -25.69 8.00
N SER A 11 -14.36 -24.86 8.42
CA SER A 11 -12.93 -24.99 8.15
C SER A 11 -12.35 -26.20 8.88
N PRO A 12 -11.45 -26.97 8.30
CA PRO A 12 -10.79 -28.06 9.02
C PRO A 12 -9.59 -27.54 9.83
N GLU A 13 -9.68 -27.72 11.14
CA GLU A 13 -8.51 -27.69 12.03
C GLU A 13 -7.74 -29.00 11.87
N HIS A 14 -6.47 -28.91 11.51
CA HIS A 14 -5.57 -30.07 11.54
C HIS A 14 -4.94 -30.22 12.91
N HIS A 15 -5.43 -31.17 13.69
CA HIS A 15 -4.69 -31.78 14.80
C HIS A 15 -3.66 -32.75 14.25
N SER A 16 -2.37 -32.48 14.50
CA SER A 16 -1.30 -33.45 14.31
C SER A 16 -0.91 -34.07 15.64
N THR A 17 -1.23 -35.35 15.80
CA THR A 17 -0.78 -36.18 16.92
C THR A 17 0.64 -36.64 16.68
N SER A 18 1.54 -36.28 17.58
CA SER A 18 2.91 -36.80 17.62
C SER A 18 2.97 -38.18 18.28
N THR A 19 3.52 -39.16 17.58
CA THR A 19 3.94 -40.42 18.15
C THR A 19 5.41 -40.38 18.53
N LEU A 20 5.68 -40.69 19.79
CA LEU A 20 7.01 -40.90 20.38
C LEU A 20 7.66 -42.14 19.80
N GLY A 21 8.85 -42.01 19.29
CA GLY A 21 9.74 -43.12 18.85
C GLY A 21 11.07 -43.09 19.56
N GLU A 22 11.38 -44.23 20.15
CA GLU A 22 12.38 -44.66 21.08
C GLU A 22 13.85 -44.17 20.82
N ARG A 23 14.51 -43.93 21.95
CA ARG A 23 15.96 -43.74 22.09
C ARG A 23 16.73 -45.06 21.90
N ARG A 24 17.84 -45.07 21.18
CA ARG A 24 18.94 -46.04 21.27
C ARG A 24 20.21 -45.37 21.69
N PRO A 25 21.06 -46.09 22.51
CA PRO A 25 22.18 -45.49 23.24
C PRO A 25 23.46 -45.41 22.41
N ARG A 26 24.32 -44.46 22.79
CA ARG A 26 25.71 -44.28 22.31
C ARG A 26 26.62 -45.35 22.93
N PRO A 27 27.64 -45.83 22.22
CA PRO A 27 28.80 -46.48 22.86
C PRO A 27 29.87 -45.46 23.25
N ASP A 28 30.28 -45.58 24.49
CA ASP A 28 31.40 -44.96 25.15
C ASP A 28 32.71 -45.68 24.73
N LEU A 29 33.73 -44.93 24.35
CA LEU A 29 35.07 -45.45 24.17
C LEU A 29 36.09 -44.51 24.82
N SER A 30 36.24 -44.68 26.13
CA SER A 30 37.42 -44.29 26.88
C SER A 30 38.45 -45.45 26.84
N ARG A 31 39.70 -45.17 26.48
CA ARG A 31 40.93 -45.86 26.91
C ARG A 31 42.12 -45.10 26.30
N SER A 32 42.92 -44.50 27.09
CA SER A 32 43.95 -44.96 28.05
C SER A 32 45.32 -44.93 27.45
N ILE A 33 46.09 -43.95 27.84
CA ILE A 33 47.50 -43.85 28.28
C ILE A 33 48.49 -44.83 27.71
N SER A 34 49.64 -44.31 27.21
CA SER A 34 50.95 -44.72 27.69
C SER A 34 52.08 -43.71 27.37
N ARG A 35 52.81 -43.33 28.38
CA ARG A 35 54.01 -42.52 28.36
C ARG A 35 55.21 -43.40 27.88
N VAL A 36 56.02 -42.87 27.02
CA VAL A 36 57.46 -43.14 27.07
C VAL A 36 58.23 -41.90 26.64
N GLY A 37 59.04 -41.38 27.52
CA GLY A 37 59.89 -40.22 27.20
C GLY A 37 61.21 -40.67 26.57
N LEU A 38 61.80 -39.78 25.81
CA LEU A 38 63.27 -39.64 25.72
C LEU A 38 63.56 -38.23 25.17
N GLY A 39 64.42 -37.54 25.85
CA GLY A 39 64.82 -36.19 25.52
C GLY A 39 65.77 -36.09 24.35
N CYS A 40 65.66 -35.03 23.62
CA CYS A 40 66.73 -34.43 22.84
C CYS A 40 66.60 -32.93 22.89
N VAL A 41 67.57 -32.29 23.49
CA VAL A 41 67.70 -30.82 23.50
C VAL A 41 68.21 -30.41 22.13
N LEU A 42 67.39 -29.67 21.38
CA LEU A 42 67.87 -28.90 20.23
C LEU A 42 67.33 -27.45 20.40
N VAL A 43 68.28 -26.55 20.58
CA VAL A 43 68.11 -25.11 20.56
C VAL A 43 67.74 -24.71 19.14
N ALA A 44 66.51 -24.38 18.87
CA ALA A 44 66.09 -23.79 17.63
C ALA A 44 65.57 -22.39 17.92
N GLY A 45 66.22 -21.38 17.36
CA GLY A 45 65.86 -19.98 17.52
C GLY A 45 64.47 -19.71 17.09
N LEU A 46 63.69 -19.04 17.97
CA LEU A 46 62.36 -18.50 17.71
C LEU A 46 62.50 -17.28 16.77
N ILE A 47 62.41 -17.50 15.47
CA ILE A 47 62.05 -16.38 14.57
C ILE A 47 60.51 -16.20 14.69
N ALA A 48 60.09 -15.25 15.53
CA ALA A 48 58.70 -14.83 15.59
C ALA A 48 58.36 -14.11 14.27
N PHE A 49 57.74 -14.82 13.33
CA PHE A 49 56.98 -14.15 12.25
C PHE A 49 55.78 -13.44 12.88
N LEU A 50 55.94 -12.16 13.12
CA LEU A 50 54.80 -11.27 13.29
C LEU A 50 54.04 -11.27 11.97
N ALA A 51 53.03 -12.15 11.84
CA ALA A 51 52.02 -11.99 10.83
C ALA A 51 51.27 -10.66 11.13
N VAL A 52 51.67 -9.59 10.45
CA VAL A 52 50.87 -8.37 10.38
C VAL A 52 49.60 -8.77 9.67
N ALA A 53 48.55 -9.03 10.46
CA ALA A 53 47.19 -9.14 9.89
C ALA A 53 46.93 -7.82 9.16
N ALA A 54 46.86 -7.89 7.83
CA ALA A 54 46.36 -6.73 7.06
C ALA A 54 45.04 -6.31 7.65
N PRO A 55 44.80 -5.02 7.90
CA PRO A 55 43.49 -4.57 8.36
C PRO A 55 42.49 -5.06 7.35
N ALA A 56 41.49 -5.83 7.78
CA ALA A 56 40.35 -6.15 6.97
C ALA A 56 39.78 -4.79 6.53
N SER A 57 39.82 -4.52 5.22
CA SER A 57 39.22 -3.33 4.66
C SER A 57 37.79 -3.28 5.19
N ALA A 58 37.46 -2.29 6.01
CA ALA A 58 36.11 -2.08 6.45
C ALA A 58 35.27 -1.96 5.18
N ALA A 59 34.48 -2.96 4.88
CA ALA A 59 33.56 -2.90 3.77
C ALA A 59 32.73 -1.62 4.01
N GLY A 60 32.84 -0.68 3.07
CA GLY A 60 32.09 0.58 3.17
C GLY A 60 30.60 0.29 3.41
N ALA A 61 29.90 1.17 4.11
CA ALA A 61 28.46 1.03 4.31
C ALA A 61 27.77 0.81 2.95
N PRO A 62 26.77 -0.10 2.88
CA PRO A 62 26.10 -0.36 1.62
C PRO A 62 25.44 0.92 1.07
N SER A 63 25.52 1.14 -0.23
CA SER A 63 24.88 2.26 -0.92
C SER A 63 23.53 1.86 -1.51
N ALA A 64 22.63 2.83 -1.64
CA ALA A 64 21.35 2.60 -2.30
C ALA A 64 21.53 2.35 -3.81
N PRO A 65 20.58 1.64 -4.46
CA PRO A 65 20.56 1.53 -5.90
C PRO A 65 20.47 2.91 -6.57
N ALA A 66 21.05 3.06 -7.76
CA ALA A 66 20.98 4.31 -8.50
C ALA A 66 19.56 4.57 -8.99
N THR A 67 19.03 5.76 -8.71
CA THR A 67 17.77 6.22 -9.29
C THR A 67 18.06 6.85 -10.65
N PRO A 68 17.35 6.47 -11.73
CA PRO A 68 17.58 7.04 -13.05
C PRO A 68 17.36 8.54 -13.08
N SER A 69 18.13 9.24 -13.92
CA SER A 69 17.89 10.65 -14.24
C SER A 69 16.74 10.82 -15.24
N GLY A 70 16.13 12.00 -15.27
CA GLY A 70 15.06 12.32 -16.23
C GLY A 70 13.75 11.60 -15.97
N LEU A 71 13.48 11.24 -14.71
CA LEU A 71 12.18 10.73 -14.30
C LEU A 71 11.10 11.83 -14.40
N PRO A 72 9.84 11.48 -14.74
CA PRO A 72 8.75 12.44 -14.82
C PRO A 72 8.48 13.08 -13.45
N ALA A 73 7.96 14.31 -13.47
CA ALA A 73 7.56 15.03 -12.26
C ALA A 73 6.40 14.35 -11.52
N THR A 74 5.51 13.67 -12.26
CA THR A 74 4.45 12.80 -11.72
C THR A 74 4.98 11.41 -11.49
N ILE A 75 4.30 10.62 -10.66
CA ILE A 75 4.64 9.21 -10.39
C ILE A 75 3.39 8.34 -10.48
N GLU A 76 3.57 7.04 -10.57
CA GLU A 76 2.50 6.06 -10.50
C GLU A 76 1.76 6.15 -9.16
N ASP A 77 0.49 5.76 -9.16
CA ASP A 77 -0.24 5.49 -7.92
C ASP A 77 0.35 4.27 -7.19
N LEU A 78 -0.01 4.10 -5.94
CA LEU A 78 0.32 2.89 -5.19
C LEU A 78 -0.33 1.69 -5.89
N ALA A 79 0.44 0.64 -6.13
CA ALA A 79 -0.05 -0.51 -6.87
C ALA A 79 -1.12 -1.26 -6.09
N ASP A 80 -2.24 -1.54 -6.76
CA ASP A 80 -3.30 -2.41 -6.23
C ASP A 80 -2.81 -3.86 -6.09
N TYR A 81 -3.47 -4.64 -5.22
CA TYR A 81 -3.25 -6.06 -5.18
C TYR A 81 -3.92 -6.74 -6.37
N VAL A 82 -3.12 -7.28 -7.25
CA VAL A 82 -3.56 -8.09 -8.39
C VAL A 82 -3.01 -9.50 -8.21
N PRO A 83 -3.82 -10.45 -7.76
CA PRO A 83 -3.36 -11.82 -7.53
C PRO A 83 -2.94 -12.49 -8.83
N GLN A 84 -2.21 -13.60 -8.70
CA GLN A 84 -1.93 -14.49 -9.81
C GLN A 84 -3.24 -14.99 -10.42
N THR A 85 -3.40 -14.81 -11.74
CA THR A 85 -4.57 -15.28 -12.50
C THR A 85 -4.18 -16.23 -13.64
N SER A 86 -2.89 -16.36 -13.92
CA SER A 86 -2.36 -17.19 -15.02
C SER A 86 -1.15 -17.97 -14.55
N CYS A 87 -0.88 -19.07 -15.24
CA CYS A 87 0.35 -19.82 -15.06
C CYS A 87 1.26 -19.53 -16.26
N ASP A 88 2.19 -18.61 -16.07
CA ASP A 88 3.22 -18.22 -17.04
C ASP A 88 4.46 -17.77 -16.29
N SER A 89 5.26 -18.72 -15.84
CA SER A 89 6.45 -18.49 -15.01
C SER A 89 7.62 -17.85 -15.80
N GLU A 90 7.47 -17.52 -17.07
CA GLU A 90 8.49 -16.80 -17.81
C GLU A 90 8.70 -15.41 -17.16
N PRO A 91 9.93 -15.11 -16.72
CA PRO A 91 10.20 -13.86 -16.00
C PRO A 91 9.90 -12.64 -16.84
N LYS A 92 9.11 -11.72 -16.30
CA LYS A 92 8.77 -10.49 -17.01
C LYS A 92 9.96 -9.51 -17.04
N PRO A 93 10.04 -8.64 -18.07
CA PRO A 93 11.21 -7.79 -18.29
C PRO A 93 11.60 -6.89 -17.10
N GLY A 94 10.62 -6.33 -16.40
CA GLY A 94 10.86 -5.44 -15.24
C GLY A 94 11.42 -6.22 -14.05
N VAL A 95 10.96 -7.46 -13.84
CA VAL A 95 11.47 -8.34 -12.79
C VAL A 95 12.95 -8.64 -13.01
N LEU A 96 13.32 -9.00 -14.25
CA LEU A 96 14.72 -9.23 -14.63
C LEU A 96 15.58 -7.97 -14.49
N ARG A 97 15.03 -6.79 -14.84
CA ARG A 97 15.74 -5.50 -14.66
C ARG A 97 15.98 -5.19 -13.18
N LEU A 98 14.96 -5.41 -12.34
CA LEU A 98 15.08 -5.21 -10.89
C LEU A 98 16.11 -6.17 -10.28
N GLY A 99 16.05 -7.45 -10.63
CA GLY A 99 17.03 -8.44 -10.16
C GLY A 99 18.47 -8.07 -10.53
N ARG A 100 18.69 -7.61 -11.78
CA ARG A 100 20.00 -7.10 -12.21
C ARG A 100 20.43 -5.83 -11.47
N LEU A 101 19.52 -4.90 -11.23
CA LEU A 101 19.79 -3.68 -10.46
C LEU A 101 20.27 -4.05 -9.04
N LEU A 102 19.58 -4.96 -8.37
CA LEU A 102 19.95 -5.38 -7.01
C LEU A 102 21.30 -6.12 -6.99
N SER A 103 21.50 -7.11 -7.85
CA SER A 103 22.75 -7.90 -7.88
C SER A 103 23.97 -7.08 -8.32
N SER A 104 23.78 -6.06 -9.18
CA SER A 104 24.87 -5.15 -9.55
C SER A 104 25.19 -4.12 -8.46
N THR A 105 24.20 -3.70 -7.68
CA THR A 105 24.39 -2.78 -6.55
C THR A 105 25.02 -3.47 -5.36
N TYR A 106 24.64 -4.71 -5.10
CA TYR A 106 25.03 -5.49 -3.92
C TYR A 106 25.79 -6.74 -4.33
N ALA A 107 27.08 -6.55 -4.58
CA ALA A 107 27.96 -7.64 -5.03
C ALA A 107 27.91 -8.85 -4.09
N GLY A 108 27.92 -10.04 -4.66
CA GLY A 108 27.84 -11.31 -3.91
C GLY A 108 26.41 -11.73 -3.56
N THR A 109 25.38 -10.99 -3.98
CA THR A 109 23.98 -11.40 -3.89
C THR A 109 23.45 -11.90 -5.23
N GLY A 110 22.43 -12.79 -5.19
CA GLY A 110 21.74 -13.29 -6.35
C GLY A 110 20.24 -13.03 -6.26
N TYR A 111 19.51 -13.52 -7.24
CA TYR A 111 18.05 -13.49 -7.22
C TYR A 111 17.44 -14.69 -7.95
N VAL A 112 16.25 -15.09 -7.53
CA VAL A 112 15.42 -16.11 -8.18
C VAL A 112 14.13 -15.44 -8.65
N VAL A 113 13.68 -15.74 -9.87
CA VAL A 113 12.52 -15.07 -10.49
C VAL A 113 11.44 -16.04 -10.95
N THR A 114 11.73 -17.34 -10.97
CA THR A 114 10.81 -18.36 -11.48
C THR A 114 10.51 -19.40 -10.45
N GLN A 115 9.24 -19.79 -10.42
CA GLN A 115 8.75 -20.96 -9.72
C GLN A 115 7.78 -21.71 -10.65
N PRO A 116 7.93 -23.04 -10.81
CA PRO A 116 6.98 -23.80 -11.61
C PRO A 116 5.56 -23.67 -11.04
N CYS A 117 4.60 -23.55 -11.96
CA CYS A 117 3.20 -23.52 -11.56
C CYS A 117 2.76 -24.81 -10.87
N GLY A 118 1.88 -24.69 -9.89
CA GLY A 118 1.25 -25.84 -9.22
C GLY A 118 2.08 -26.46 -8.10
N LEU A 119 3.20 -25.83 -7.72
CA LEU A 119 3.97 -26.27 -6.55
C LEU A 119 3.39 -25.78 -5.22
N ASP A 120 2.68 -24.64 -5.25
CA ASP A 120 2.07 -24.05 -4.06
C ASP A 120 0.57 -24.19 -4.07
N THR A 121 0.00 -24.42 -2.90
CA THR A 121 -1.45 -24.40 -2.67
C THR A 121 -2.01 -22.97 -2.61
N ILE A 122 -1.14 -21.96 -2.61
CA ILE A 122 -1.46 -20.53 -2.55
C ILE A 122 -0.96 -19.89 -3.86
N PRO A 123 -1.80 -19.11 -4.55
CA PRO A 123 -1.36 -18.34 -5.71
C PRO A 123 -0.17 -17.44 -5.36
N ASP A 124 0.87 -17.49 -6.20
CA ASP A 124 2.11 -16.75 -6.02
C ASP A 124 2.52 -16.10 -7.35
N GLU A 125 2.90 -14.84 -7.33
CA GLU A 125 3.27 -14.08 -8.52
C GLU A 125 4.57 -14.56 -9.17
N HIS A 126 5.34 -15.45 -8.56
CA HIS A 126 6.40 -16.19 -9.24
C HIS A 126 5.83 -17.07 -10.36
N ALA A 127 4.65 -17.64 -10.18
CA ALA A 127 4.02 -18.51 -11.17
C ALA A 127 3.46 -17.74 -12.39
N ASP A 128 3.31 -16.43 -12.32
CA ASP A 128 2.99 -15.58 -13.47
C ASP A 128 4.15 -14.64 -13.87
N GLY A 129 5.33 -14.89 -13.33
CA GLY A 129 6.59 -14.23 -13.70
C GLY A 129 6.74 -12.79 -13.20
N ARG A 130 5.95 -12.36 -12.21
CA ARG A 130 5.93 -10.99 -11.68
C ARG A 130 6.67 -10.81 -10.36
N ALA A 131 7.23 -11.85 -9.77
CA ALA A 131 7.94 -11.77 -8.51
C ALA A 131 9.42 -12.13 -8.63
N LEU A 132 10.20 -11.66 -7.69
CA LEU A 132 11.58 -12.06 -7.49
C LEU A 132 11.88 -12.25 -6.00
N ASP A 133 12.74 -13.21 -5.71
CA ASP A 133 13.38 -13.42 -4.41
C ASP A 133 14.83 -12.95 -4.49
N TRP A 134 15.13 -11.81 -3.89
CA TRP A 134 16.50 -11.36 -3.74
C TRP A 134 17.19 -12.13 -2.62
N GLN A 135 18.26 -12.85 -2.95
CA GLN A 135 18.97 -13.77 -2.05
C GLN A 135 19.84 -13.01 -1.05
N VAL A 136 19.23 -12.59 0.05
CA VAL A 136 19.85 -11.94 1.21
C VAL A 136 19.30 -12.54 2.48
N SER A 137 20.14 -12.61 3.53
CA SER A 137 19.74 -13.18 4.81
C SER A 137 19.62 -12.12 5.90
N ALA A 138 18.49 -12.12 6.61
CA ALA A 138 18.27 -11.30 7.79
C ALA A 138 19.18 -11.72 8.98
N ARG A 139 19.75 -12.92 8.92
CA ARG A 139 20.69 -13.42 9.92
C ARG A 139 22.14 -13.01 9.67
N VAL A 140 22.46 -12.53 8.48
CA VAL A 140 23.78 -12.03 8.11
C VAL A 140 23.77 -10.51 8.18
N ALA A 141 24.48 -9.93 9.14
CA ALA A 141 24.40 -8.50 9.47
C ALA A 141 24.67 -7.60 8.24
N THR A 142 25.64 -7.93 7.40
CA THR A 142 25.97 -7.17 6.18
C THR A 142 24.83 -7.23 5.16
N GLN A 143 24.23 -8.39 4.93
CA GLN A 143 23.13 -8.57 3.99
C GLN A 143 21.83 -7.91 4.51
N LYS A 144 21.59 -8.01 5.82
CA LYS A 144 20.49 -7.26 6.44
C LYS A 144 20.66 -5.76 6.27
N ALA A 145 21.87 -5.23 6.45
CA ALA A 145 22.14 -3.81 6.22
C ALA A 145 21.91 -3.41 4.74
N GLN A 146 22.27 -4.28 3.78
CA GLN A 146 21.98 -4.06 2.36
C GLN A 146 20.45 -4.00 2.11
N ALA A 147 19.70 -4.92 2.70
CA ALA A 147 18.24 -4.94 2.60
C ALA A 147 17.61 -3.67 3.23
N ASP A 148 18.09 -3.26 4.40
CA ASP A 148 17.60 -2.05 5.08
C ASP A 148 17.84 -0.78 4.21
N VAL A 149 19.02 -0.66 3.60
CA VAL A 149 19.35 0.47 2.70
C VAL A 149 18.45 0.45 1.45
N MET A 150 18.26 -0.72 0.84
CA MET A 150 17.39 -0.87 -0.33
C MET A 150 15.93 -0.53 0.00
N LEU A 151 15.40 -0.99 1.14
CA LEU A 151 14.05 -0.69 1.59
C LEU A 151 13.86 0.81 1.88
N ASN A 152 14.84 1.43 2.54
CA ASN A 152 14.82 2.89 2.77
C ASN A 152 14.81 3.67 1.45
N TRP A 153 15.56 3.22 0.44
CA TRP A 153 15.56 3.82 -0.89
C TRP A 153 14.22 3.61 -1.61
N LEU A 154 13.59 2.44 -1.52
CA LEU A 154 12.27 2.18 -2.10
C LEU A 154 11.20 3.08 -1.50
N PHE A 155 11.25 3.29 -0.18
CA PHE A 155 10.22 3.99 0.58
C PHE A 155 10.50 5.49 0.75
N ALA A 156 11.62 5.98 0.22
CA ALA A 156 11.95 7.39 0.29
C ALA A 156 10.83 8.26 -0.30
N THR A 157 10.61 9.41 0.34
CA THR A 157 9.73 10.46 -0.16
C THR A 157 10.45 11.27 -1.23
N ASP A 158 9.79 11.56 -2.33
CA ASP A 158 10.36 12.38 -3.40
C ASP A 158 10.34 13.90 -3.06
N SER A 159 10.92 14.71 -3.94
CA SER A 159 10.98 16.15 -3.77
C SER A 159 9.62 16.85 -3.78
N ALA A 160 8.57 16.18 -4.26
CA ALA A 160 7.19 16.67 -4.23
C ALA A 160 6.42 16.23 -2.96
N GLY A 161 7.10 15.55 -2.01
CA GLY A 161 6.50 15.09 -0.77
C GLY A 161 5.74 13.77 -0.87
N ARG A 162 5.88 13.01 -1.97
CA ARG A 162 5.15 11.75 -2.17
C ARG A 162 5.95 10.58 -1.59
N PRO A 163 5.40 9.84 -0.62
CA PRO A 163 6.07 8.70 -0.01
C PRO A 163 6.17 7.51 -0.96
N PHE A 164 7.06 6.57 -0.65
CA PHE A 164 7.27 5.32 -1.38
C PHE A 164 7.65 5.54 -2.85
N ALA A 165 8.36 6.63 -3.16
CA ALA A 165 8.52 7.12 -4.53
C ALA A 165 9.15 6.09 -5.48
N ASN A 166 10.23 5.39 -5.08
CA ASN A 166 10.85 4.39 -5.94
C ASN A 166 10.04 3.09 -5.99
N ALA A 167 9.34 2.73 -4.92
CA ALA A 167 8.44 1.58 -4.94
C ALA A 167 7.29 1.81 -5.95
N ARG A 168 6.69 3.01 -5.97
CA ARG A 168 5.66 3.39 -6.93
C ARG A 168 6.20 3.38 -8.36
N ARG A 169 7.35 4.02 -8.60
CA ARG A 169 8.01 4.07 -9.92
C ARG A 169 8.45 2.71 -10.46
N LEU A 170 8.68 1.74 -9.60
CA LEU A 170 8.99 0.36 -9.95
C LEU A 170 7.73 -0.51 -10.08
N GLY A 171 6.58 -0.02 -9.60
CA GLY A 171 5.35 -0.77 -9.55
C GLY A 171 5.39 -1.91 -8.52
N VAL A 172 6.05 -1.69 -7.37
CA VAL A 172 6.09 -2.67 -6.29
C VAL A 172 4.70 -2.84 -5.70
N MET A 173 4.19 -4.07 -5.71
CA MET A 173 2.88 -4.44 -5.19
C MET A 173 2.96 -4.84 -3.71
N TYR A 174 3.88 -5.73 -3.36
CA TYR A 174 4.20 -6.03 -1.97
C TYR A 174 5.62 -6.56 -1.80
N ILE A 175 6.08 -6.56 -0.57
CA ILE A 175 7.39 -7.06 -0.15
C ILE A 175 7.21 -7.94 1.09
N ILE A 176 7.86 -9.11 1.10
CA ILE A 176 7.96 -9.95 2.29
C ILE A 176 9.42 -10.02 2.71
N TRP A 177 9.70 -9.66 3.96
CA TRP A 177 11.06 -9.67 4.50
C TRP A 177 11.06 -9.85 6.00
N ASN A 178 11.89 -10.74 6.48
CA ASN A 178 12.20 -10.93 7.90
C ASN A 178 10.91 -10.97 8.76
N ASN A 179 10.04 -11.95 8.51
CA ASN A 179 8.78 -12.22 9.20
C ASN A 179 7.68 -11.17 8.99
N ARG A 180 7.83 -10.21 8.09
CA ARG A 180 6.88 -9.13 7.88
C ARG A 180 6.54 -8.95 6.41
N ILE A 181 5.34 -8.45 6.16
CA ILE A 181 4.86 -8.07 4.84
C ILE A 181 4.49 -6.58 4.82
N TRP A 182 4.87 -5.90 3.77
CA TRP A 182 4.40 -4.57 3.40
C TRP A 182 3.69 -4.67 2.05
N GLY A 183 2.55 -4.01 1.89
CA GLY A 183 1.82 -3.96 0.62
C GLY A 183 1.47 -2.53 0.25
N SER A 184 1.70 -2.15 -1.01
CA SER A 184 1.33 -0.82 -1.54
C SER A 184 -0.18 -0.61 -1.46
N TYR A 185 -0.98 -1.65 -1.75
CA TYR A 185 -2.44 -1.66 -1.62
C TYR A 185 -2.96 -1.45 -0.18
N ASN A 186 -2.07 -1.37 0.80
CA ASN A 186 -2.36 -1.06 2.20
C ASN A 186 -1.17 -0.38 2.87
N ALA A 187 -0.57 0.58 2.17
CA ALA A 187 0.70 1.21 2.57
C ALA A 187 0.62 1.90 3.93
N LEU A 188 -0.54 2.45 4.30
CA LEU A 188 -0.76 3.10 5.61
C LEU A 188 -0.67 2.15 6.79
N ALA A 189 -0.96 0.86 6.61
CA ALA A 189 -0.80 -0.14 7.65
C ALA A 189 0.67 -0.44 7.96
N GLY A 190 1.59 0.01 7.10
CA GLY A 190 3.02 -0.24 7.21
C GLY A 190 3.35 -1.73 7.18
N TRP A 191 4.43 -2.09 7.86
CA TRP A 191 4.85 -3.48 7.99
C TRP A 191 3.96 -4.24 8.97
N ARG A 192 3.38 -5.35 8.51
CA ARG A 192 2.53 -6.26 9.29
C ARG A 192 3.23 -7.59 9.52
N ALA A 193 2.83 -8.35 10.53
CA ALA A 193 3.30 -9.72 10.73
C ALA A 193 2.97 -10.58 9.49
N TYR A 194 3.92 -11.40 9.06
CA TYR A 194 3.74 -12.36 7.98
C TYR A 194 3.48 -13.74 8.56
N SER A 195 2.28 -14.27 8.33
CA SER A 195 1.88 -15.61 8.80
C SER A 195 2.12 -15.80 10.30
N THR A 196 2.50 -17.00 10.71
CA THR A 196 2.86 -17.37 12.10
C THR A 196 4.36 -17.22 12.41
N CYS A 197 5.10 -16.52 11.56
CA CYS A 197 6.57 -16.46 11.59
C CYS A 197 7.16 -15.95 12.91
N ALA A 198 6.43 -15.14 13.67
CA ALA A 198 6.89 -14.70 15.00
C ALA A 198 7.01 -15.86 16.01
N ALA A 199 6.23 -16.92 15.83
CA ALA A 199 6.29 -18.12 16.67
C ALA A 199 7.34 -19.15 16.21
N HIS A 200 8.00 -18.92 15.06
CA HIS A 200 8.94 -19.83 14.42
C HIS A 200 10.31 -19.18 14.22
N PRO A 201 11.10 -18.93 15.28
CA PRO A 201 12.40 -18.27 15.20
C PRO A 201 13.53 -19.18 14.68
N GLU A 202 13.32 -20.48 14.58
CA GLU A 202 14.31 -21.49 14.15
C GLU A 202 14.74 -21.30 12.70
N ALA A 203 15.99 -21.65 12.38
CA ALA A 203 16.55 -21.49 11.03
C ALA A 203 15.84 -22.37 9.98
N SER A 204 15.23 -23.48 10.36
CA SER A 204 14.46 -24.33 9.46
C SER A 204 13.21 -23.63 8.88
N SER A 205 12.76 -22.55 9.51
CA SER A 205 11.64 -21.74 9.05
C SER A 205 12.07 -20.49 8.26
N ASP A 206 13.38 -20.29 7.99
CA ASP A 206 13.88 -19.08 7.37
C ASP A 206 13.31 -18.84 5.97
N THR A 207 13.20 -19.91 5.19
CA THR A 207 12.65 -19.86 3.82
C THR A 207 11.18 -19.44 3.82
N VAL A 208 10.33 -20.08 4.62
CA VAL A 208 8.90 -19.76 4.72
C VAL A 208 8.69 -18.36 5.30
N CYS A 209 9.57 -17.95 6.21
CA CYS A 209 9.46 -16.65 6.90
C CYS A 209 10.28 -15.53 6.23
N HIS A 210 10.82 -15.77 5.05
CA HIS A 210 11.57 -14.79 4.25
C HIS A 210 12.71 -14.13 5.07
N ARG A 211 13.48 -14.94 5.79
CA ARG A 211 14.70 -14.51 6.49
C ARG A 211 15.98 -14.82 5.69
N ASP A 212 15.90 -15.69 4.70
CA ASP A 212 16.96 -16.07 3.77
C ASP A 212 16.83 -15.44 2.37
N ARG A 213 15.75 -14.69 2.15
CA ARG A 213 15.45 -13.95 0.92
C ARG A 213 14.53 -12.76 1.21
N LEU A 214 14.60 -11.74 0.35
CA LEU A 214 13.65 -10.65 0.33
C LEU A 214 12.79 -10.81 -0.94
N HIS A 215 11.50 -11.11 -0.73
CA HIS A 215 10.53 -11.28 -1.81
C HIS A 215 9.98 -9.94 -2.25
N ILE A 216 9.88 -9.71 -3.56
CA ILE A 216 9.25 -8.53 -4.15
C ILE A 216 8.30 -8.98 -5.26
N SER A 217 7.01 -8.69 -5.10
CA SER A 217 6.02 -8.83 -6.17
C SER A 217 5.74 -7.48 -6.83
N LEU A 218 5.63 -7.49 -8.15
CA LEU A 218 5.36 -6.31 -8.96
C LEU A 218 3.94 -6.33 -9.53
N SER A 219 3.35 -5.15 -9.68
CA SER A 219 2.19 -4.96 -10.54
C SER A 219 2.50 -5.32 -11.99
N TRP A 220 1.50 -5.48 -12.83
CA TRP A 220 1.74 -5.78 -14.25
C TRP A 220 2.53 -4.66 -14.94
N ALA A 221 2.24 -3.40 -14.66
CA ALA A 221 3.01 -2.28 -15.20
C ALA A 221 4.49 -2.34 -14.78
N GLY A 222 4.76 -2.65 -13.51
CA GLY A 222 6.13 -2.83 -12.99
C GLY A 222 6.81 -4.03 -13.63
N ALA A 223 6.17 -5.18 -13.64
CA ALA A 223 6.69 -6.43 -14.19
C ALA A 223 7.02 -6.33 -15.68
N MET A 224 6.19 -5.64 -16.47
CA MET A 224 6.43 -5.42 -17.89
C MET A 224 7.43 -4.30 -18.20
N ALA A 225 8.03 -3.67 -17.17
CA ALA A 225 8.93 -2.52 -17.29
C ALA A 225 8.29 -1.28 -17.95
N HIS A 226 6.98 -1.13 -17.82
CA HIS A 226 6.23 0.03 -18.30
C HIS A 226 6.23 1.16 -17.29
N ALA A 227 6.41 0.88 -16.00
CA ALA A 227 6.48 1.87 -14.94
C ALA A 227 7.67 2.85 -15.13
N SER A 228 7.53 4.07 -14.62
CA SER A 228 8.38 5.22 -14.97
C SER A 228 9.84 5.07 -14.60
N PHE A 229 10.19 4.21 -13.65
CA PHE A 229 11.58 3.90 -13.33
C PHE A 229 12.36 3.41 -14.55
N TRP A 230 11.71 2.62 -15.42
CA TRP A 230 12.31 2.05 -16.61
C TRP A 230 11.97 2.81 -17.89
N SER A 231 10.72 3.22 -18.03
CA SER A 231 10.18 3.81 -19.26
C SER A 231 10.34 5.33 -19.31
N LYS A 232 10.54 5.99 -18.16
CA LYS A 232 10.48 7.45 -17.97
C LYS A 232 9.10 8.05 -18.32
N THR A 233 8.08 7.21 -18.36
CA THR A 233 6.68 7.59 -18.56
C THR A 233 5.84 6.96 -17.47
N VAL A 234 4.96 7.73 -16.83
CA VAL A 234 4.07 7.21 -15.80
C VAL A 234 3.13 6.20 -16.44
N ALA A 235 3.12 4.98 -15.90
CA ALA A 235 2.26 3.92 -16.37
C ALA A 235 0.81 4.16 -15.93
N GLY A 236 -0.13 3.87 -16.82
CA GLY A 236 -1.53 3.71 -16.45
C GLY A 236 -1.78 2.36 -15.78
N PRO A 237 -3.01 2.16 -15.22
CA PRO A 237 -3.40 0.87 -14.66
C PRO A 237 -3.26 -0.27 -15.67
N ASP A 238 -2.66 -1.37 -15.24
CA ASP A 238 -2.50 -2.60 -16.02
C ASP A 238 -2.87 -3.80 -15.14
N PHE A 239 -3.96 -4.44 -15.45
CA PHE A 239 -4.52 -5.58 -14.70
C PHE A 239 -4.13 -6.94 -15.29
N GLY A 240 -3.17 -6.97 -16.18
CA GLY A 240 -2.69 -8.20 -16.77
C GLY A 240 -3.61 -8.79 -17.86
N PRO A 241 -3.50 -10.12 -18.09
CA PRO A 241 -4.27 -10.77 -19.14
C PRO A 241 -5.77 -10.82 -18.85
N CYS A 242 -6.18 -10.82 -17.58
CA CYS A 242 -7.58 -10.90 -17.20
C CYS A 242 -7.91 -9.74 -16.26
N ARG A 243 -8.83 -8.87 -16.68
CA ARG A 243 -9.31 -7.82 -15.80
C ARG A 243 -10.18 -8.40 -14.68
N PRO A 244 -10.11 -7.88 -13.44
CA PRO A 244 -11.00 -8.26 -12.34
C PRO A 244 -12.47 -7.94 -12.63
N SER A 245 -13.39 -8.68 -12.01
CA SER A 245 -14.85 -8.49 -12.20
C SER A 245 -15.37 -7.14 -11.76
N ASP A 246 -14.79 -6.60 -10.72
CA ASP A 246 -15.10 -5.29 -10.13
C ASP A 246 -14.45 -4.12 -10.87
N LEU A 247 -13.48 -4.41 -11.73
CA LEU A 247 -12.79 -3.45 -12.59
C LEU A 247 -13.12 -3.69 -14.06
N ASN A 248 -14.36 -4.04 -14.38
CA ASN A 248 -14.79 -4.39 -15.73
C ASN A 248 -14.72 -3.25 -16.76
N TRP A 249 -14.48 -2.03 -16.32
CA TRP A 249 -14.17 -0.86 -17.13
C TRP A 249 -12.68 -0.75 -17.51
N ALA A 250 -11.79 -1.44 -16.77
CA ALA A 250 -10.35 -1.29 -16.95
C ALA A 250 -9.87 -1.93 -18.26
N PRO A 251 -8.87 -1.35 -18.94
CA PRO A 251 -8.29 -1.97 -20.12
C PRO A 251 -7.58 -3.28 -19.77
N VAL A 252 -7.64 -4.25 -20.67
CA VAL A 252 -6.78 -5.44 -20.63
C VAL A 252 -5.57 -5.24 -21.53
N TYR A 253 -4.44 -5.82 -21.16
CA TYR A 253 -3.24 -5.78 -21.99
C TYR A 253 -3.39 -6.78 -23.15
N THR A 254 -3.60 -6.27 -24.36
CA THR A 254 -3.91 -7.08 -25.55
C THR A 254 -2.74 -7.89 -26.08
N GLY A 255 -1.49 -7.56 -25.69
CA GLY A 255 -0.29 -8.30 -26.10
C GLY A 255 -0.03 -9.59 -25.30
N ARG A 256 -0.81 -9.85 -24.24
CA ARG A 256 -0.74 -11.07 -23.45
C ARG A 256 -1.88 -12.01 -23.79
N ASN A 257 -1.62 -13.32 -23.65
CA ASN A 257 -2.64 -14.31 -23.92
C ASN A 257 -3.79 -14.19 -22.90
N ALA A 258 -4.92 -13.66 -23.36
CA ALA A 258 -6.14 -13.50 -22.57
C ALA A 258 -7.10 -14.70 -22.69
N SER A 259 -6.65 -15.83 -23.27
CA SER A 259 -7.48 -17.02 -23.39
C SER A 259 -7.83 -17.58 -22.01
N GLY A 260 -9.09 -17.89 -21.79
CA GLY A 260 -9.59 -18.44 -20.54
C GLY A 260 -9.97 -17.38 -19.49
N CYS A 261 -9.87 -16.08 -19.78
CA CYS A 261 -10.36 -15.04 -18.87
C CYS A 261 -11.88 -15.13 -18.72
N PRO A 262 -12.39 -14.99 -17.47
CA PRO A 262 -13.82 -14.87 -17.26
C PRO A 262 -14.39 -13.67 -18.00
N SER A 263 -15.59 -13.82 -18.54
CA SER A 263 -16.34 -12.71 -19.12
C SER A 263 -17.24 -12.10 -18.06
N TYR A 264 -17.16 -10.78 -17.91
CA TYR A 264 -18.00 -10.03 -16.98
C TYR A 264 -18.87 -9.04 -17.74
N PRO A 265 -20.12 -8.80 -17.30
CA PRO A 265 -20.96 -7.77 -17.88
C PRO A 265 -20.25 -6.40 -17.81
N GLU A 266 -20.33 -5.64 -18.89
CA GLU A 266 -19.85 -4.25 -18.85
C GLU A 266 -20.76 -3.42 -17.97
N VAL A 267 -20.19 -2.61 -17.09
CA VAL A 267 -20.95 -1.64 -16.30
C VAL A 267 -21.19 -0.41 -17.18
N ILE A 268 -22.45 -0.18 -17.48
CA ILE A 268 -22.89 0.93 -18.34
C ILE A 268 -23.66 1.93 -17.48
N ALA A 269 -23.30 3.20 -17.60
CA ALA A 269 -24.07 4.24 -16.95
C ALA A 269 -25.49 4.31 -17.52
N PRO A 270 -26.53 4.55 -16.69
CA PRO A 270 -27.90 4.69 -17.16
C PRO A 270 -28.02 5.77 -18.24
N SER A 271 -28.95 5.61 -19.16
CA SER A 271 -29.26 6.64 -20.16
C SER A 271 -29.64 7.96 -19.45
N GLY A 272 -29.02 9.06 -19.89
CA GLY A 272 -29.23 10.37 -19.26
C GLY A 272 -28.46 10.61 -17.97
N ALA A 273 -27.57 9.70 -17.56
CA ALA A 273 -26.70 9.93 -16.43
C ALA A 273 -25.83 11.18 -16.62
N SER A 274 -25.56 11.92 -15.54
CA SER A 274 -24.64 13.04 -15.57
C SER A 274 -23.21 12.58 -15.91
N ALA A 275 -22.37 13.50 -16.40
CA ALA A 275 -20.95 13.19 -16.65
C ALA A 275 -20.24 12.66 -15.39
N LEU A 276 -20.60 13.15 -14.20
CA LEU A 276 -20.06 12.68 -12.94
C LEU A 276 -20.53 11.24 -12.62
N ALA A 277 -21.84 10.95 -12.80
CA ALA A 277 -22.36 9.61 -12.60
C ALA A 277 -21.74 8.60 -13.58
N THR A 278 -21.56 9.00 -14.84
CA THR A 278 -20.86 8.19 -15.85
C THR A 278 -19.41 7.90 -15.45
N ALA A 279 -18.71 8.91 -14.95
CA ALA A 279 -17.32 8.73 -14.48
C ALA A 279 -17.25 7.83 -13.23
N LEU A 280 -18.17 7.95 -12.28
CA LEU A 280 -18.23 7.08 -11.10
C LEU A 280 -18.52 5.63 -11.49
N VAL A 281 -19.45 5.40 -12.42
CA VAL A 281 -19.72 4.05 -12.93
C VAL A 281 -18.46 3.47 -13.59
N ARG A 282 -17.77 4.29 -14.38
CA ARG A 282 -16.51 3.90 -15.03
C ARG A 282 -15.43 3.51 -14.02
N TYR A 283 -15.32 4.22 -12.92
CA TYR A 283 -14.26 4.01 -11.91
C TYR A 283 -14.72 3.16 -10.72
N SER A 284 -15.96 2.65 -10.74
CA SER A 284 -16.46 1.81 -9.66
C SER A 284 -15.60 0.55 -9.48
N GLY A 285 -15.20 0.30 -8.25
CA GLY A 285 -14.31 -0.80 -7.92
C GLY A 285 -12.82 -0.45 -7.88
N ALA A 286 -12.43 0.77 -8.26
CA ALA A 286 -11.05 1.21 -8.06
C ALA A 286 -10.72 1.29 -6.57
N THR A 287 -9.54 0.81 -6.20
CA THR A 287 -9.01 0.80 -4.83
C THR A 287 -8.14 2.03 -4.61
N GLU A 288 -8.76 3.16 -4.33
CA GLU A 288 -8.06 4.40 -4.05
C GLU A 288 -7.71 4.51 -2.56
N GLN A 289 -6.52 5.01 -2.25
CA GLN A 289 -6.05 5.16 -0.88
C GLN A 289 -5.21 6.44 -0.73
N PRO A 290 -4.96 6.91 0.51
CA PRO A 290 -4.09 8.07 0.72
C PRO A 290 -2.71 7.91 0.08
N GLY A 291 -2.36 8.88 -0.77
CA GLY A 291 -1.15 8.90 -1.58
C GLY A 291 -1.40 8.66 -3.07
N ASP A 292 -2.57 8.14 -3.45
CA ASP A 292 -2.95 8.00 -4.85
C ASP A 292 -3.34 9.34 -5.46
N SER A 293 -3.29 9.44 -6.79
CA SER A 293 -3.62 10.68 -7.49
C SER A 293 -4.17 10.40 -8.90
N GLY A 294 -4.93 11.34 -9.43
CA GLY A 294 -5.38 11.24 -10.80
C GLY A 294 -6.90 11.39 -10.99
N PRO A 295 -7.42 10.95 -12.16
CA PRO A 295 -8.81 11.19 -12.54
C PRO A 295 -9.81 10.42 -11.69
N VAL A 296 -9.46 9.26 -11.14
CA VAL A 296 -10.30 8.49 -10.22
C VAL A 296 -10.51 9.27 -8.95
N VAL A 297 -9.41 9.72 -8.31
CA VAL A 297 -9.43 10.53 -7.09
C VAL A 297 -10.20 11.82 -7.32
N SER A 298 -9.92 12.54 -8.42
CA SER A 298 -10.66 13.77 -8.77
C SER A 298 -12.16 13.53 -8.93
N THR A 299 -12.55 12.39 -9.51
CA THR A 299 -13.98 12.02 -9.68
C THR A 299 -14.62 11.72 -8.33
N LEU A 300 -13.92 10.96 -7.48
CA LEU A 300 -14.37 10.66 -6.11
C LEU A 300 -14.56 11.94 -5.29
N GLN A 301 -13.61 12.86 -5.34
CA GLN A 301 -13.68 14.17 -4.67
C GLN A 301 -14.86 15.01 -5.15
N LYS A 302 -15.13 15.02 -6.46
CA LYS A 302 -16.33 15.70 -7.02
C LYS A 302 -17.62 15.09 -6.49
N ALA A 303 -17.69 13.75 -6.38
CA ALA A 303 -18.86 13.06 -5.85
C ALA A 303 -19.07 13.36 -4.36
N LEU A 304 -17.99 13.48 -3.60
CA LEU A 304 -18.00 13.85 -2.19
C LEU A 304 -18.27 15.34 -1.95
N GLY A 305 -18.26 16.18 -3.00
CA GLY A 305 -18.45 17.63 -2.91
C GLY A 305 -17.28 18.35 -2.23
N VAL A 306 -16.07 17.82 -2.31
CA VAL A 306 -14.85 18.46 -1.81
C VAL A 306 -14.01 19.03 -2.95
N VAL A 307 -12.89 19.70 -2.64
CA VAL A 307 -11.96 20.19 -3.66
C VAL A 307 -11.44 19.00 -4.45
N ALA A 308 -11.58 19.06 -5.77
CA ALA A 308 -11.15 17.99 -6.67
C ALA A 308 -9.76 18.33 -7.24
N ASP A 309 -8.75 18.29 -6.37
CA ASP A 309 -7.33 18.49 -6.72
C ASP A 309 -6.70 17.26 -7.38
N GLY A 310 -7.37 16.12 -7.27
CA GLY A 310 -6.89 14.85 -7.80
C GLY A 310 -5.87 14.15 -6.92
N ASP A 311 -5.59 14.64 -5.71
CA ASP A 311 -4.66 14.01 -4.77
C ASP A 311 -5.46 13.41 -3.60
N PHE A 312 -5.29 12.09 -3.35
CA PHE A 312 -5.91 11.43 -2.21
C PHE A 312 -5.16 11.76 -0.93
N GLY A 313 -5.42 12.95 -0.41
CA GLY A 313 -4.88 13.40 0.86
C GLY A 313 -5.79 13.07 2.05
N PRO A 314 -5.39 13.52 3.27
CA PRO A 314 -6.21 13.34 4.48
C PRO A 314 -7.63 13.90 4.36
N PHE A 315 -7.80 14.97 3.58
CA PHE A 315 -9.13 15.57 3.33
C PHE A 315 -10.06 14.65 2.55
N THR A 316 -9.54 13.94 1.55
CA THR A 316 -10.31 12.96 0.78
C THR A 316 -10.70 11.78 1.67
N SER A 317 -9.76 11.27 2.47
CA SER A 317 -10.02 10.18 3.42
C SER A 317 -11.08 10.57 4.46
N ASP A 318 -10.96 11.75 5.05
CA ASP A 318 -11.93 12.25 6.04
C ASP A 318 -13.34 12.46 5.43
N ALA A 319 -13.41 12.95 4.19
CA ALA A 319 -14.67 13.13 3.47
C ALA A 319 -15.33 11.77 3.17
N LEU A 320 -14.52 10.78 2.78
CA LEU A 320 -14.99 9.40 2.60
C LEU A 320 -15.51 8.80 3.90
N ALA A 321 -14.75 8.89 5.00
CA ALA A 321 -15.20 8.38 6.29
C ALA A 321 -16.50 9.05 6.76
N ALA A 322 -16.66 10.37 6.50
CA ALA A 322 -17.89 11.09 6.80
C ALA A 322 -19.05 10.63 5.92
N TYR A 323 -18.79 10.39 4.63
CA TYR A 323 -19.77 9.86 3.68
C TYR A 323 -20.21 8.44 4.10
N GLN A 324 -19.25 7.57 4.37
CA GLN A 324 -19.48 6.19 4.82
C GLN A 324 -20.32 6.16 6.11
N ARG A 325 -20.00 7.00 7.08
CA ARG A 325 -20.81 7.15 8.30
C ARG A 325 -22.25 7.57 8.01
N LYS A 326 -22.45 8.55 7.12
CA LYS A 326 -23.78 9.03 6.71
C LYS A 326 -24.62 7.90 6.11
N HIS A 327 -23.99 6.98 5.38
CA HIS A 327 -24.63 5.87 4.68
C HIS A 327 -24.58 4.54 5.45
N ALA A 328 -24.22 4.55 6.75
CA ALA A 328 -24.07 3.37 7.60
C ALA A 328 -23.12 2.30 7.02
N LEU A 329 -22.07 2.75 6.32
CA LEU A 329 -21.01 1.90 5.78
C LEU A 329 -19.82 1.83 6.74
N THR A 330 -18.90 0.89 6.50
CA THR A 330 -17.61 0.81 7.21
C THR A 330 -16.83 2.10 7.02
N GLN A 331 -16.46 2.77 8.11
CA GLN A 331 -15.78 4.06 8.09
C GLN A 331 -14.27 3.90 7.91
N SER A 332 -13.85 3.32 6.80
CA SER A 332 -12.44 3.08 6.49
C SER A 332 -11.69 4.32 6.00
N GLY A 333 -12.40 5.31 5.49
CA GLY A 333 -11.81 6.47 4.82
C GLY A 333 -11.21 6.17 3.45
N VAL A 334 -11.44 4.95 2.92
CA VAL A 334 -11.10 4.53 1.55
C VAL A 334 -12.33 3.96 0.86
N PRO A 335 -12.50 4.09 -0.48
CA PRO A 335 -13.68 3.61 -1.16
C PRO A 335 -13.61 2.10 -1.34
N ASP A 336 -14.56 1.40 -0.76
CA ASP A 336 -14.84 0.01 -1.05
C ASP A 336 -16.03 -0.15 -2.04
N ALA A 337 -16.32 -1.38 -2.44
CA ALA A 337 -17.42 -1.65 -3.37
C ALA A 337 -18.79 -1.15 -2.86
N ALA A 338 -19.00 -1.12 -1.55
CA ALA A 338 -20.23 -0.59 -0.95
C ALA A 338 -20.26 0.95 -1.05
N THR A 339 -19.12 1.59 -0.83
CA THR A 339 -18.94 3.03 -0.97
C THR A 339 -19.20 3.49 -2.42
N TRP A 340 -18.62 2.80 -3.41
CA TRP A 340 -18.84 3.09 -4.82
C TRP A 340 -20.31 2.95 -5.20
N ARG A 341 -20.97 1.85 -4.78
CA ARG A 341 -22.41 1.66 -5.05
C ARG A 341 -23.28 2.77 -4.46
N ALA A 342 -22.98 3.20 -3.24
CA ALA A 342 -23.71 4.30 -2.59
C ALA A 342 -23.51 5.63 -3.33
N LEU A 343 -22.27 5.98 -3.70
CA LEU A 343 -21.95 7.19 -4.46
C LEU A 343 -22.66 7.20 -5.82
N ILE A 344 -22.69 6.07 -6.52
CA ILE A 344 -23.41 5.93 -7.79
C ILE A 344 -24.90 6.07 -7.57
N ALA A 345 -25.47 5.40 -6.55
CA ALA A 345 -26.88 5.47 -6.25
C ALA A 345 -27.34 6.90 -5.93
N ASP A 346 -26.57 7.68 -5.18
CA ASP A 346 -26.88 9.07 -4.87
C ASP A 346 -26.99 9.97 -6.10
N LEU A 347 -26.28 9.64 -7.19
CA LEU A 347 -26.23 10.43 -8.43
C LEU A 347 -27.14 9.90 -9.54
N VAL A 348 -27.47 8.62 -9.50
CA VAL A 348 -28.29 7.95 -10.52
C VAL A 348 -29.75 7.83 -10.11
N THR A 349 -30.03 7.72 -8.81
CA THR A 349 -31.40 7.84 -8.33
C THR A 349 -31.88 9.27 -8.66
N PRO A 350 -33.08 9.44 -9.31
CA PRO A 350 -33.65 10.75 -9.39
C PRO A 350 -33.74 11.25 -7.96
N VAL A 351 -32.95 12.25 -7.62
CA VAL A 351 -33.12 12.97 -6.35
C VAL A 351 -34.58 13.26 -6.27
N ALA A 352 -35.28 12.57 -5.37
CA ALA A 352 -36.61 13.02 -4.96
C ALA A 352 -36.37 14.48 -4.62
N ALA A 353 -36.82 15.37 -5.51
CA ALA A 353 -36.47 16.76 -5.68
C ALA A 353 -35.51 17.30 -4.61
N VAL A 354 -34.25 17.60 -4.99
CA VAL A 354 -33.44 18.52 -4.19
C VAL A 354 -34.40 19.56 -3.71
N PRO A 355 -34.56 19.78 -2.39
CA PRO A 355 -35.46 20.84 -1.94
C PRO A 355 -35.09 22.05 -2.77
N THR A 356 -36.00 22.48 -3.61
CA THR A 356 -35.89 23.58 -4.57
C THR A 356 -34.99 24.63 -3.98
N PRO A 357 -34.01 25.20 -4.72
CA PRO A 357 -33.13 26.22 -4.16
C PRO A 357 -33.99 27.17 -3.37
N ALA A 358 -33.70 27.27 -2.06
CA ALA A 358 -34.55 27.94 -1.10
C ALA A 358 -35.05 29.23 -1.75
N LYS A 359 -36.38 29.38 -1.80
CA LYS A 359 -37.10 30.55 -2.32
C LYS A 359 -36.20 31.78 -2.19
N PRO A 360 -36.05 32.64 -3.22
CA PRO A 360 -35.16 33.79 -3.11
C PRO A 360 -35.47 34.55 -1.83
N GLY A 361 -34.51 34.60 -0.89
CA GLY A 361 -34.71 35.24 0.42
C GLY A 361 -34.28 34.43 1.64
N VAL A 362 -34.06 33.11 1.54
CA VAL A 362 -33.56 32.34 2.68
C VAL A 362 -32.04 32.34 2.68
N ASN A 363 -31.41 32.92 3.73
CA ASN A 363 -29.99 32.95 3.92
C ASN A 363 -29.43 31.51 4.01
N PRO A 364 -28.46 31.13 3.16
CA PRO A 364 -27.87 29.78 3.16
C PRO A 364 -27.30 29.34 4.50
N LEU A 365 -26.97 30.27 5.39
CA LEU A 365 -26.37 29.98 6.71
C LEU A 365 -27.45 29.55 7.73
N THR A 366 -28.75 29.85 7.53
CA THR A 366 -29.80 29.54 8.49
C THR A 366 -29.90 28.07 8.85
N ARG A 367 -29.54 27.19 7.90
CA ARG A 367 -29.51 25.73 8.14
C ARG A 367 -28.47 25.30 9.17
N TYR A 368 -27.47 26.15 9.43
CA TYR A 368 -26.39 25.86 10.36
C TYR A 368 -26.51 26.57 11.71
N LYS A 369 -27.59 27.31 11.94
CA LYS A 369 -27.81 28.16 13.12
C LYS A 369 -27.60 27.47 14.47
N ASN A 370 -27.77 26.15 14.53
CA ASN A 370 -27.59 25.32 15.73
C ASN A 370 -26.31 24.45 15.68
N THR A 371 -25.50 24.57 14.63
CA THR A 371 -24.28 23.78 14.48
C THR A 371 -23.14 24.44 15.24
N VAL A 372 -22.51 23.74 16.17
CA VAL A 372 -21.28 24.21 16.82
C VAL A 372 -20.08 23.83 15.96
N LEU A 373 -19.26 24.84 15.61
CA LEU A 373 -18.00 24.61 14.92
C LEU A 373 -16.83 25.11 15.78
N GLN A 374 -15.81 24.29 15.87
CA GLN A 374 -14.58 24.58 16.62
C GLN A 374 -13.37 24.01 15.91
N TYR A 375 -12.17 24.23 16.46
CA TYR A 375 -10.96 23.65 15.91
C TYR A 375 -11.14 22.16 15.63
N ASN A 376 -10.72 21.72 14.45
CA ASN A 376 -10.92 20.40 13.86
C ASN A 376 -12.34 20.06 13.36
N SER A 377 -13.33 20.93 13.48
CA SER A 377 -14.61 20.74 12.78
C SER A 377 -14.41 20.70 11.26
N ARG A 378 -15.22 19.93 10.57
CA ARG A 378 -15.11 19.71 9.11
C ARG A 378 -16.47 19.71 8.43
N GLY A 379 -16.47 19.90 7.09
CA GLY A 379 -17.64 19.71 6.25
C GLY A 379 -18.37 20.99 5.80
N ALA A 380 -19.58 20.83 5.28
CA ALA A 380 -20.33 21.89 4.59
C ALA A 380 -20.60 23.14 5.46
N ALA A 381 -20.81 22.96 6.75
CA ALA A 381 -20.97 24.07 7.67
C ALA A 381 -19.69 24.92 7.81
N VAL A 382 -18.52 24.25 7.83
CA VAL A 382 -17.21 24.94 7.86
C VAL A 382 -16.97 25.67 6.53
N MET A 383 -17.26 25.05 5.38
CA MET A 383 -17.14 25.71 4.09
C MET A 383 -18.04 26.96 3.98
N ALA A 384 -19.28 26.86 4.47
CA ALA A 384 -20.20 28.00 4.50
C ALA A 384 -19.69 29.14 5.39
N LEU A 385 -19.12 28.79 6.55
CA LEU A 385 -18.45 29.72 7.45
C LEU A 385 -17.26 30.41 6.77
N GLN A 386 -16.38 29.62 6.16
CA GLN A 386 -15.17 30.12 5.47
C GLN A 386 -15.52 31.07 4.33
N LYS A 387 -16.52 30.71 3.49
CA LYS A 387 -17.06 31.61 2.46
C LYS A 387 -17.55 32.92 3.07
N ARG A 388 -18.30 32.86 4.17
CA ARG A 388 -18.87 34.03 4.84
C ARG A 388 -17.78 34.91 5.45
N LEU A 389 -16.71 34.31 5.98
CA LEU A 389 -15.55 35.01 6.55
C LEU A 389 -14.51 35.41 5.49
N LYS A 390 -14.74 35.11 4.19
CA LYS A 390 -13.84 35.37 3.07
C LYS A 390 -12.41 34.83 3.31
N THR A 391 -12.33 33.65 3.90
CA THR A 391 -11.06 32.93 4.09
C THR A 391 -10.99 31.71 3.16
N THR A 392 -9.86 31.01 3.14
CA THR A 392 -9.67 29.79 2.33
C THR A 392 -10.75 28.76 2.63
N VAL A 393 -11.50 28.34 1.60
CA VAL A 393 -12.63 27.40 1.72
C VAL A 393 -12.10 25.96 1.63
N SER A 394 -11.51 25.50 2.73
CA SER A 394 -10.92 24.15 2.82
C SER A 394 -11.88 23.10 3.38
N GLY A 395 -13.02 23.52 3.96
CA GLY A 395 -13.89 22.62 4.69
C GLY A 395 -13.34 22.14 6.03
N TRP A 396 -12.15 22.55 6.42
CA TRP A 396 -11.52 22.25 7.72
C TRP A 396 -11.39 23.49 8.59
N PHE A 397 -11.86 23.40 9.81
CA PHE A 397 -11.75 24.45 10.81
C PHE A 397 -10.33 24.38 11.45
N GLY A 398 -9.33 24.76 10.67
CA GLY A 398 -7.94 24.81 11.08
C GLY A 398 -7.54 26.13 11.75
N PRO A 399 -6.25 26.37 12.00
CA PRO A 399 -5.75 27.58 12.63
C PRO A 399 -6.17 28.87 11.92
N VAL A 400 -6.16 28.87 10.58
CA VAL A 400 -6.56 30.02 9.75
C VAL A 400 -8.04 30.33 9.94
N THR A 401 -8.91 29.32 9.91
CA THR A 401 -10.36 29.48 10.14
C THR A 401 -10.62 29.94 11.56
N ARG A 402 -9.93 29.38 12.55
CA ARG A 402 -10.05 29.81 13.95
C ARG A 402 -9.65 31.27 14.14
N ALA A 403 -8.53 31.68 13.55
CA ALA A 403 -8.09 33.07 13.59
C ALA A 403 -9.12 34.04 12.96
N ALA A 404 -9.69 33.68 11.81
CA ALA A 404 -10.73 34.44 11.14
C ALA A 404 -12.01 34.55 12.00
N VAL A 405 -12.43 33.48 12.68
CA VAL A 405 -13.55 33.48 13.63
C VAL A 405 -13.27 34.40 14.80
N VAL A 406 -12.09 34.31 15.43
CA VAL A 406 -11.69 35.19 16.53
C VAL A 406 -11.71 36.65 16.10
N ALA A 407 -11.14 36.99 14.93
CA ALA A 407 -11.16 38.33 14.38
C ALA A 407 -12.59 38.82 14.14
N TYR A 408 -13.44 37.99 13.56
CA TYR A 408 -14.85 38.31 13.32
C TYR A 408 -15.60 38.54 14.62
N GLN A 409 -15.47 37.64 15.61
CA GLN A 409 -16.12 37.78 16.92
C GLN A 409 -15.74 39.10 17.60
N ARG A 410 -14.47 39.49 17.55
CA ARG A 410 -13.99 40.79 18.06
C ARG A 410 -14.65 41.96 17.33
N SER A 411 -14.75 41.89 15.99
CA SER A 411 -15.33 42.97 15.17
C SER A 411 -16.81 43.22 15.45
N VAL A 412 -17.55 42.15 15.87
CA VAL A 412 -18.98 42.25 16.24
C VAL A 412 -19.22 42.23 17.76
N LYS A 413 -18.16 42.49 18.56
CA LYS A 413 -18.19 42.58 20.04
C LYS A 413 -18.74 41.32 20.73
N LEU A 414 -18.48 40.14 20.15
CA LEU A 414 -18.73 38.86 20.79
C LEU A 414 -17.48 38.35 21.50
N PRO A 415 -17.63 37.47 22.53
CA PRO A 415 -16.50 36.79 23.13
C PRO A 415 -15.67 36.08 22.06
N ALA A 416 -14.36 36.38 21.99
CA ALA A 416 -13.45 35.91 20.95
C ALA A 416 -12.93 34.48 21.25
N THR A 417 -13.85 33.53 21.36
CA THR A 417 -13.57 32.14 21.75
C THR A 417 -12.95 31.31 20.62
N GLY A 418 -13.13 31.74 19.37
CA GLY A 418 -12.76 30.94 18.20
C GLY A 418 -13.70 29.74 18.00
N ILE A 419 -14.85 29.70 18.67
CA ILE A 419 -15.91 28.69 18.51
C ILE A 419 -17.12 29.36 17.87
N VAL A 420 -17.70 28.76 16.85
CA VAL A 420 -18.94 29.21 16.22
C VAL A 420 -20.12 28.48 16.85
N ASN A 421 -20.88 29.18 17.64
CA ASN A 421 -22.13 28.72 18.27
C ASN A 421 -23.33 29.47 17.68
N ALA A 422 -24.54 29.24 18.19
CA ALA A 422 -25.76 29.88 17.73
C ALA A 422 -25.65 31.42 17.72
N THR A 423 -25.02 32.02 18.74
CA THR A 423 -24.79 33.48 18.83
C THR A 423 -23.89 33.97 17.71
N THR A 424 -22.80 33.25 17.44
CA THR A 424 -21.87 33.57 16.34
C THR A 424 -22.55 33.41 14.99
N TRP A 425 -23.31 32.32 14.78
CA TRP A 425 -24.09 32.14 13.55
C TRP A 425 -25.12 33.24 13.32
N LYS A 426 -25.84 33.65 14.36
CA LYS A 426 -26.80 34.80 14.28
C LYS A 426 -26.08 36.08 13.86
N ALA A 427 -24.91 36.36 14.42
CA ALA A 427 -24.12 37.52 14.01
C ALA A 427 -23.64 37.44 12.56
N LEU A 428 -23.30 36.22 12.06
CA LEU A 428 -22.93 35.96 10.66
C LEU A 428 -24.12 36.10 9.70
N GLY A 429 -25.32 36.23 10.23
CA GLY A 429 -26.56 36.43 9.50
C GLY A 429 -27.34 35.12 9.26
N ALA A 430 -27.13 34.06 10.03
CA ALA A 430 -27.86 32.80 9.97
C ALA A 430 -29.28 32.89 10.57
#